data_a19454997910b8e2656f19a081b5d33c
#
_entry.id   a19454997910b8e2656f19a081b5d33c
#
_cell.length_a   1.000
_cell.length_b   1.000
_cell.length_c   1.000
_cell.angle_alpha   90.00
_cell.angle_beta   90.00
_cell.angle_gamma   90.00
#
_symmetry.space_group_name_H-M   'P 1'
#
loop_
_entity.id
_entity.type
_entity.pdbx_description
1 polymer ?
#
loop_
_entity_poly.entity_id
_entity_poly.type
_entity_poly.pdbx_seq_one_letter_code
_entity_poly.pdbx_strand_id
1 'polypeptide(L)'
;MSENIMRIIDLRGKNLSRAELLAAMPRAAMGTSEATDLVRPILDDVKERGAAALRDFEEKFDHVRPEHLRVPVEAMTAALETLDPEVRAAIEESVRRARAVAANQVPKDFYTDLAEGARVAERWIPIQRVGLYVPGGKAVYPSSVIMNAVPAQAAGVESLAIATPPARDNAEGLPNKTILATCAILGVDEVYAVGGAQAIAMFAYGAKGSEPQDGDVLCDPVDKITGPGNIFVATAKSVSYTHLTLPTTPYV
;
A
#
# COMPACT_ATOMS: atom_id res chain seq x y z
N MET A 1 -19.88 -16.90 33.85
CA MET A 1 -18.62 -16.17 34.15
C MET A 1 -18.20 -15.56 32.83
N SER A 2 -18.27 -14.23 32.70
CA SER A 2 -17.83 -13.54 31.48
C SER A 2 -16.29 -13.57 31.43
N GLU A 3 -15.73 -14.34 30.51
CA GLU A 3 -14.31 -14.25 30.21
C GLU A 3 -13.99 -12.81 29.81
N ASN A 4 -13.09 -12.18 30.54
CA ASN A 4 -12.57 -10.85 30.19
C ASN A 4 -11.81 -10.97 28.87
N ILE A 5 -12.45 -10.57 27.76
CA ILE A 5 -11.92 -10.61 26.40
C ILE A 5 -10.74 -9.64 26.23
N MET A 6 -10.58 -8.68 27.15
CA MET A 6 -9.49 -7.70 27.12
C MET A 6 -8.65 -7.74 28.40
N ARG A 7 -7.34 -7.78 28.26
CA ARG A 7 -6.41 -7.61 29.38
C ARG A 7 -6.36 -6.13 29.75
N ILE A 8 -6.79 -5.82 30.97
CA ILE A 8 -6.72 -4.46 31.52
C ILE A 8 -5.47 -4.37 32.40
N ILE A 9 -4.60 -3.39 32.13
CA ILE A 9 -3.41 -3.07 32.93
C ILE A 9 -3.67 -1.71 33.57
N ASP A 10 -3.97 -1.69 34.87
CA ASP A 10 -4.19 -0.45 35.62
C ASP A 10 -2.86 0.10 36.14
N LEU A 11 -2.44 1.24 35.60
CA LEU A 11 -1.22 1.95 35.96
C LEU A 11 -1.51 3.23 36.77
N ARG A 12 -2.75 3.52 37.10
CA ARG A 12 -3.14 4.70 37.87
C ARG A 12 -2.51 4.66 39.27
N GLY A 13 -1.98 5.79 39.72
CA GLY A 13 -1.33 5.93 41.04
C GLY A 13 0.04 5.23 41.14
N LYS A 14 0.57 4.62 40.08
CA LYS A 14 1.93 4.05 40.05
C LYS A 14 2.90 5.07 39.49
N ASN A 15 3.96 5.34 40.24
CA ASN A 15 5.03 6.22 39.79
C ASN A 15 6.13 5.36 39.13
N LEU A 16 5.88 4.94 37.90
CA LEU A 16 6.74 4.03 37.16
C LEU A 16 7.81 4.80 36.36
N SER A 17 9.04 4.29 36.40
CA SER A 17 10.09 4.70 35.49
C SER A 17 9.73 4.35 34.04
N ARG A 18 10.39 4.96 33.05
CA ARG A 18 10.21 4.64 31.64
C ARG A 18 10.41 3.14 31.33
N ALA A 19 11.43 2.52 31.97
CA ALA A 19 11.72 1.10 31.78
C ALA A 19 10.59 0.21 32.30
N GLU A 20 10.06 0.50 33.50
CA GLU A 20 8.94 -0.23 34.07
C GLU A 20 7.65 -0.05 33.27
N LEU A 21 7.41 1.15 32.73
CA LEU A 21 6.25 1.44 31.86
C LEU A 21 6.34 0.63 30.57
N LEU A 22 7.51 0.57 29.94
CA LEU A 22 7.75 -0.23 28.74
C LEU A 22 7.63 -1.74 29.00
N ALA A 23 8.03 -2.21 30.18
CA ALA A 23 7.91 -3.60 30.59
C ALA A 23 6.43 -4.00 30.88
N ALA A 24 5.62 -3.06 31.37
CA ALA A 24 4.21 -3.30 31.64
C ALA A 24 3.35 -3.33 30.38
N MET A 25 3.80 -2.73 29.26
CA MET A 25 3.05 -2.71 28.02
C MET A 25 3.21 -4.04 27.24
N PRO A 26 2.10 -4.64 26.79
CA PRO A 26 2.16 -5.84 25.97
C PRO A 26 2.88 -5.51 24.64
N ARG A 27 3.85 -6.34 24.29
CA ARG A 27 4.54 -6.28 22.99
C ARG A 27 3.95 -7.31 22.03
N ALA A 28 4.08 -7.07 20.74
CA ALA A 28 3.70 -8.04 19.74
C ALA A 28 4.43 -9.38 19.98
N ALA A 29 3.72 -10.48 19.83
CA ALA A 29 4.25 -11.82 20.09
C ALA A 29 5.31 -12.27 19.09
N MET A 30 5.26 -11.72 17.85
CA MET A 30 6.22 -12.06 16.77
C MET A 30 7.32 -11.01 16.69
N GLY A 31 8.56 -11.45 16.73
CA GLY A 31 9.74 -10.60 16.51
C GLY A 31 9.92 -10.28 15.01
N THR A 32 10.61 -9.19 14.70
CA THR A 32 10.94 -8.80 13.32
C THR A 32 11.80 -9.83 12.61
N SER A 33 12.66 -10.56 13.34
CA SER A 33 13.52 -11.62 12.80
C SER A 33 12.70 -12.80 12.26
N GLU A 34 11.76 -13.33 13.06
CA GLU A 34 10.88 -14.43 12.64
C GLU A 34 10.03 -14.06 11.43
N ALA A 35 9.51 -12.83 11.42
CA ALA A 35 8.75 -12.33 10.27
C ALA A 35 9.63 -12.21 9.01
N THR A 36 10.91 -11.85 9.16
CA THR A 36 11.87 -11.76 8.05
C THR A 36 12.11 -13.13 7.41
N ASP A 37 12.30 -14.15 8.22
CA ASP A 37 12.54 -15.52 7.73
C ASP A 37 11.35 -16.08 6.95
N LEU A 38 10.12 -15.68 7.33
CA LEU A 38 8.89 -16.07 6.65
C LEU A 38 8.64 -15.26 5.35
N VAL A 39 9.05 -14.01 5.34
CA VAL A 39 8.78 -13.09 4.22
C VAL A 39 9.80 -13.23 3.10
N ARG A 40 11.09 -13.43 3.41
CA ARG A 40 12.17 -13.52 2.43
C ARG A 40 11.90 -14.53 1.31
N PRO A 41 11.49 -15.78 1.58
CA PRO A 41 11.17 -16.74 0.52
C PRO A 41 10.03 -16.28 -0.40
N ILE A 42 9.06 -15.51 0.13
CA ILE A 42 7.96 -14.96 -0.67
C ILE A 42 8.50 -13.90 -1.64
N LEU A 43 9.37 -13.02 -1.16
CA LEU A 43 9.97 -11.97 -1.98
C LEU A 43 10.84 -12.55 -3.10
N ASP A 44 11.67 -13.53 -2.75
CA ASP A 44 12.57 -14.19 -3.69
C ASP A 44 11.79 -14.95 -4.78
N ASP A 45 10.71 -15.65 -4.41
CA ASP A 45 9.86 -16.38 -5.33
C ASP A 45 9.11 -15.46 -6.31
N VAL A 46 8.55 -14.34 -5.83
CA VAL A 46 7.91 -13.35 -6.71
C VAL A 46 8.92 -12.73 -7.66
N LYS A 47 10.14 -12.44 -7.20
CA LYS A 47 11.22 -11.90 -8.03
C LYS A 47 11.60 -12.87 -9.15
N GLU A 48 11.60 -14.17 -8.89
CA GLU A 48 11.98 -15.22 -9.85
C GLU A 48 10.83 -15.57 -10.81
N ARG A 49 9.63 -15.87 -10.28
CA ARG A 49 8.49 -16.41 -11.02
C ARG A 49 7.41 -15.40 -11.39
N GLY A 50 7.49 -14.16 -10.89
CA GLY A 50 6.53 -13.09 -11.22
C GLY A 50 5.07 -13.45 -10.92
N ALA A 51 4.20 -13.27 -11.90
CA ALA A 51 2.75 -13.48 -11.78
C ALA A 51 2.36 -14.89 -11.34
N ALA A 52 3.14 -15.91 -11.73
CA ALA A 52 2.88 -17.29 -11.30
C ALA A 52 2.99 -17.44 -9.78
N ALA A 53 4.05 -16.87 -9.18
CA ALA A 53 4.20 -16.88 -7.73
C ALA A 53 3.09 -16.10 -7.03
N LEU A 54 2.67 -14.95 -7.60
CA LEU A 54 1.57 -14.16 -7.05
C LEU A 54 0.28 -14.97 -6.96
N ARG A 55 -0.11 -15.68 -8.04
CA ARG A 55 -1.30 -16.55 -8.04
C ARG A 55 -1.22 -17.67 -7.01
N ASP A 56 -0.06 -18.31 -6.90
CA ASP A 56 0.14 -19.40 -5.93
C ASP A 56 0.02 -18.89 -4.48
N PHE A 57 0.50 -17.66 -4.20
CA PHE A 57 0.38 -17.05 -2.88
C PHE A 57 -1.04 -16.57 -2.57
N GLU A 58 -1.77 -16.00 -3.55
CA GLU A 58 -3.17 -15.64 -3.35
C GLU A 58 -4.02 -16.89 -3.05
N GLU A 59 -3.81 -17.99 -3.78
CA GLU A 59 -4.48 -19.25 -3.51
C GLU A 59 -4.12 -19.80 -2.12
N LYS A 60 -2.85 -19.71 -1.72
CA LYS A 60 -2.37 -20.22 -0.43
C LYS A 60 -2.89 -19.40 0.76
N PHE A 61 -2.92 -18.07 0.68
CA PHE A 61 -3.18 -17.19 1.82
C PHE A 61 -4.60 -16.64 1.83
N ASP A 62 -5.15 -16.32 0.68
CA ASP A 62 -6.48 -15.75 0.54
C ASP A 62 -7.53 -16.76 0.07
N HIS A 63 -7.07 -17.98 -0.34
CA HIS A 63 -7.91 -19.08 -0.82
C HIS A 63 -8.68 -18.73 -2.10
N VAL A 64 -8.12 -17.85 -2.89
CA VAL A 64 -8.66 -17.39 -4.16
C VAL A 64 -7.52 -17.36 -5.17
N ARG A 65 -7.78 -17.89 -6.37
CA ARG A 65 -6.86 -17.77 -7.51
C ARG A 65 -7.44 -16.76 -8.50
N PRO A 66 -6.96 -15.50 -8.51
CA PRO A 66 -7.50 -14.49 -9.41
C PRO A 66 -7.32 -14.87 -10.88
N GLU A 67 -8.37 -14.73 -11.67
CA GLU A 67 -8.28 -14.85 -13.13
C GLU A 67 -7.40 -13.72 -13.69
N HIS A 68 -7.65 -12.51 -13.20
CA HIS A 68 -6.88 -11.31 -13.54
C HIS A 68 -6.17 -10.76 -12.31
N LEU A 69 -4.83 -10.86 -12.27
CA LEU A 69 -4.05 -10.18 -11.24
C LEU A 69 -4.14 -8.65 -11.40
N ARG A 70 -4.02 -8.14 -12.63
CA ARG A 70 -4.38 -6.75 -12.93
C ARG A 70 -5.87 -6.67 -13.19
N VAL A 71 -6.56 -5.90 -12.36
CA VAL A 71 -8.03 -5.74 -12.44
C VAL A 71 -8.40 -5.04 -13.74
N PRO A 72 -9.32 -5.61 -14.55
CA PRO A 72 -9.82 -4.94 -15.75
C PRO A 72 -10.50 -3.60 -15.40
N VAL A 73 -10.29 -2.58 -16.24
CA VAL A 73 -10.89 -1.25 -16.03
C VAL A 73 -12.42 -1.32 -16.08
N GLU A 74 -12.96 -2.24 -16.88
CA GLU A 74 -14.39 -2.52 -16.99
C GLU A 74 -14.99 -2.97 -15.66
N ALA A 75 -14.26 -3.79 -14.89
CA ALA A 75 -14.70 -4.24 -13.57
C ALA A 75 -14.76 -3.07 -12.56
N MET A 76 -13.83 -2.13 -12.64
CA MET A 76 -13.86 -0.92 -11.81
C MET A 76 -15.02 0.01 -12.21
N THR A 77 -15.26 0.16 -13.49
CA THR A 77 -16.40 0.95 -14.03
C THR A 77 -17.72 0.36 -13.57
N ALA A 78 -17.91 -0.95 -13.75
CA ALA A 78 -19.10 -1.66 -13.29
C ALA A 78 -19.30 -1.58 -11.77
N ALA A 79 -18.21 -1.63 -11.01
CA ALA A 79 -18.27 -1.44 -9.55
C ALA A 79 -18.73 -0.03 -9.17
N LEU A 80 -18.33 0.99 -9.91
CA LEU A 80 -18.76 2.37 -9.69
C LEU A 80 -20.22 2.58 -10.08
N GLU A 81 -20.66 2.01 -11.19
CA GLU A 81 -22.05 2.10 -11.67
C GLU A 81 -23.05 1.43 -10.74
N THR A 82 -22.63 0.32 -10.11
CA THR A 82 -23.46 -0.46 -9.18
C THR A 82 -23.30 -0.07 -7.71
N LEU A 83 -22.47 0.93 -7.41
CA LEU A 83 -22.25 1.40 -6.03
C LEU A 83 -23.51 2.08 -5.52
N ASP A 84 -23.87 1.78 -4.26
CA ASP A 84 -24.96 2.48 -3.57
C ASP A 84 -24.75 4.00 -3.60
N PRO A 85 -25.77 4.80 -4.01
CA PRO A 85 -25.63 6.25 -4.16
C PRO A 85 -25.23 6.97 -2.86
N GLU A 86 -25.67 6.50 -1.68
CA GLU A 86 -25.31 7.12 -0.41
C GLU A 86 -23.84 6.84 -0.08
N VAL A 87 -23.38 5.60 -0.34
CA VAL A 87 -21.97 5.21 -0.16
C VAL A 87 -21.10 5.98 -1.13
N ARG A 88 -21.53 6.15 -2.39
CA ARG A 88 -20.84 6.96 -3.39
C ARG A 88 -20.67 8.41 -2.91
N ALA A 89 -21.75 9.05 -2.48
CA ALA A 89 -21.72 10.42 -1.98
C ALA A 89 -20.77 10.57 -0.76
N ALA A 90 -20.75 9.58 0.16
CA ALA A 90 -19.87 9.59 1.31
C ALA A 90 -18.38 9.46 0.91
N ILE A 91 -18.07 8.64 -0.09
CA ILE A 91 -16.72 8.49 -0.64
C ILE A 91 -16.28 9.78 -1.32
N GLU A 92 -17.11 10.36 -2.19
CA GLU A 92 -16.82 11.61 -2.88
C GLU A 92 -16.58 12.77 -1.90
N GLU A 93 -17.39 12.88 -0.84
CA GLU A 93 -17.17 13.87 0.23
C GLU A 93 -15.86 13.61 0.99
N SER A 94 -15.53 12.36 1.27
CA SER A 94 -14.26 12.00 1.91
C SER A 94 -13.06 12.38 1.04
N VAL A 95 -13.14 12.15 -0.27
CA VAL A 95 -12.12 12.55 -1.26
C VAL A 95 -11.97 14.07 -1.28
N ARG A 96 -13.10 14.81 -1.32
CA ARG A 96 -13.10 16.28 -1.30
C ARG A 96 -12.38 16.84 -0.07
N ARG A 97 -12.66 16.29 1.11
CA ARG A 97 -12.00 16.69 2.37
C ARG A 97 -10.52 16.36 2.37
N ALA A 98 -10.17 15.15 1.96
CA ALA A 98 -8.77 14.71 1.88
C ALA A 98 -7.96 15.61 0.92
N ARG A 99 -8.52 15.94 -0.25
CA ARG A 99 -7.90 16.86 -1.22
C ARG A 99 -7.65 18.25 -0.63
N ALA A 100 -8.63 18.79 0.11
CA ALA A 100 -8.49 20.09 0.76
C ALA A 100 -7.33 20.13 1.78
N VAL A 101 -7.15 19.04 2.54
CA VAL A 101 -6.03 18.91 3.49
C VAL A 101 -4.71 18.72 2.75
N ALA A 102 -4.65 17.79 1.80
CA ALA A 102 -3.43 17.45 1.06
C ALA A 102 -2.88 18.65 0.28
N ALA A 103 -3.74 19.48 -0.32
CA ALA A 103 -3.33 20.68 -1.04
C ALA A 103 -2.54 21.68 -0.17
N ASN A 104 -2.83 21.74 1.15
CA ASN A 104 -2.10 22.59 2.08
C ASN A 104 -0.79 21.97 2.60
N GLN A 105 -0.57 20.68 2.33
CA GLN A 105 0.63 19.93 2.75
C GLN A 105 1.71 19.92 1.68
N VAL A 106 1.39 20.29 0.44
CA VAL A 106 2.38 20.35 -0.65
C VAL A 106 3.37 21.47 -0.37
N PRO A 107 4.67 21.16 -0.22
CA PRO A 107 5.68 22.18 0.01
C PRO A 107 5.89 23.02 -1.26
N LYS A 108 6.38 24.24 -1.06
CA LYS A 108 6.71 25.16 -2.16
C LYS A 108 8.20 25.23 -2.36
N ASP A 109 8.60 25.38 -3.62
CA ASP A 109 9.98 25.72 -3.95
C ASP A 109 10.36 27.07 -3.35
N PHE A 110 11.59 27.19 -2.90
CA PHE A 110 12.10 28.49 -2.47
C PHE A 110 13.55 28.72 -2.95
N TYR A 111 13.90 29.98 -2.99
CA TYR A 111 15.19 30.45 -3.50
C TYR A 111 15.82 31.41 -2.50
N THR A 112 17.13 31.30 -2.28
CA THR A 112 17.91 32.18 -1.42
C THR A 112 19.04 32.80 -2.24
N ASP A 113 19.01 34.11 -2.41
CA ASP A 113 20.11 34.85 -3.03
C ASP A 113 21.18 35.11 -1.97
N LEU A 114 22.40 34.62 -2.20
CA LEU A 114 23.52 34.74 -1.27
C LEU A 114 24.43 35.94 -1.62
N ALA A 115 24.60 36.21 -2.93
CA ALA A 115 25.36 37.31 -3.45
C ALA A 115 24.95 37.53 -4.93
N GLU A 116 25.50 38.56 -5.56
CA GLU A 116 25.29 38.80 -6.99
C GLU A 116 25.77 37.57 -7.82
N GLY A 117 24.86 36.98 -8.58
CA GLY A 117 25.13 35.78 -9.37
C GLY A 117 25.16 34.47 -8.56
N ALA A 118 24.92 34.49 -7.24
CA ALA A 118 24.91 33.30 -6.38
C ALA A 118 23.52 33.05 -5.76
N ARG A 119 22.83 32.00 -6.24
CA ARG A 119 21.50 31.61 -5.75
C ARG A 119 21.48 30.13 -5.40
N VAL A 120 20.92 29.79 -4.25
CA VAL A 120 20.56 28.43 -3.83
C VAL A 120 19.07 28.24 -4.05
N ALA A 121 18.71 27.12 -4.69
CA ALA A 121 17.32 26.71 -4.91
C ALA A 121 17.02 25.42 -4.16
N GLU A 122 15.92 25.38 -3.43
CA GLU A 122 15.33 24.12 -2.93
C GLU A 122 14.06 23.86 -3.75
N ARG A 123 14.05 22.70 -4.41
CA ARG A 123 12.97 22.29 -5.31
C ARG A 123 12.37 20.98 -4.86
N TRP A 124 11.05 20.90 -4.89
CA TRP A 124 10.31 19.70 -4.58
C TRP A 124 9.90 18.99 -5.87
N ILE A 125 10.48 17.83 -6.11
CA ILE A 125 10.24 17.05 -7.32
C ILE A 125 9.39 15.84 -6.93
N PRO A 126 8.23 15.62 -7.58
CA PRO A 126 7.40 14.44 -7.35
C PRO A 126 8.16 13.15 -7.62
N ILE A 127 7.86 12.12 -6.87
CA ILE A 127 8.26 10.74 -7.17
C ILE A 127 7.50 10.31 -8.43
N GLN A 128 8.13 9.59 -9.34
CA GLN A 128 7.52 9.26 -10.63
C GLN A 128 6.43 8.21 -10.49
N ARG A 129 6.72 7.10 -9.76
CA ARG A 129 5.81 5.97 -9.65
C ARG A 129 5.70 5.48 -8.21
N VAL A 130 4.47 5.32 -7.70
CA VAL A 130 4.21 4.90 -6.32
C VAL A 130 3.25 3.72 -6.28
N GLY A 131 3.65 2.68 -5.53
CA GLY A 131 2.80 1.55 -5.17
C GLY A 131 2.05 1.81 -3.86
N LEU A 132 0.74 1.68 -3.88
CA LEU A 132 -0.17 1.93 -2.77
C LEU A 132 -0.76 0.61 -2.30
N TYR A 133 -0.36 0.15 -1.11
CA TYR A 133 -0.92 -1.06 -0.53
C TYR A 133 -2.19 -0.74 0.27
N VAL A 134 -3.28 -1.41 -0.06
CA VAL A 134 -4.57 -1.30 0.63
C VAL A 134 -4.90 -2.63 1.27
N PRO A 135 -4.98 -2.72 2.59
CA PRO A 135 -5.31 -3.98 3.26
C PRO A 135 -6.76 -4.40 2.96
N GLY A 136 -6.98 -5.70 2.98
CA GLY A 136 -8.30 -6.33 2.84
C GLY A 136 -8.46 -7.50 3.80
N GLY A 137 -9.44 -8.34 3.56
CA GLY A 137 -9.71 -9.58 4.27
C GLY A 137 -10.87 -9.46 5.27
N LYS A 138 -10.65 -8.95 6.49
CA LYS A 138 -11.69 -8.90 7.52
C LYS A 138 -12.66 -7.72 7.41
N ALA A 139 -12.23 -6.64 6.78
CA ALA A 139 -13.04 -5.43 6.57
C ALA A 139 -12.66 -4.74 5.27
N VAL A 140 -13.57 -3.91 4.77
CA VAL A 140 -13.40 -3.12 3.55
C VAL A 140 -12.93 -1.72 3.94
N TYR A 141 -11.81 -1.25 3.36
CA TYR A 141 -11.18 0.02 3.73
C TYR A 141 -11.08 1.00 2.56
N PRO A 142 -12.19 1.57 2.05
CA PRO A 142 -12.14 2.60 1.01
C PRO A 142 -11.36 3.84 1.49
N SER A 143 -11.39 4.12 2.80
CA SER A 143 -10.59 5.17 3.41
C SER A 143 -9.08 4.98 3.20
N SER A 144 -8.57 3.74 3.18
CA SER A 144 -7.16 3.47 2.92
C SER A 144 -6.77 3.80 1.47
N VAL A 145 -7.68 3.59 0.51
CA VAL A 145 -7.48 4.04 -0.88
C VAL A 145 -7.35 5.56 -0.92
N ILE A 146 -8.31 6.27 -0.31
CA ILE A 146 -8.34 7.74 -0.28
C ILE A 146 -7.08 8.31 0.39
N MET A 147 -6.73 7.78 1.57
CA MET A 147 -5.59 8.26 2.37
C MET A 147 -4.23 8.00 1.72
N ASN A 148 -4.13 7.05 0.80
CA ASN A 148 -2.92 6.80 0.03
C ASN A 148 -2.91 7.56 -1.30
N ALA A 149 -3.99 7.48 -2.09
CA ALA A 149 -4.03 8.04 -3.44
C ALA A 149 -4.11 9.58 -3.44
N VAL A 150 -4.94 10.18 -2.58
CA VAL A 150 -5.13 11.63 -2.59
C VAL A 150 -3.85 12.41 -2.27
N PRO A 151 -3.07 12.08 -1.23
CA PRO A 151 -1.79 12.75 -0.98
C PRO A 151 -0.77 12.55 -2.11
N ALA A 152 -0.74 11.34 -2.72
CA ALA A 152 0.15 11.07 -3.85
C ALA A 152 -0.23 11.92 -5.08
N GLN A 153 -1.52 12.00 -5.41
CA GLN A 153 -2.02 12.89 -6.47
C GLN A 153 -1.73 14.36 -6.18
N ALA A 154 -1.93 14.81 -4.94
CA ALA A 154 -1.63 16.20 -4.54
C ALA A 154 -0.13 16.52 -4.63
N ALA A 155 0.73 15.54 -4.35
CA ALA A 155 2.17 15.66 -4.51
C ALA A 155 2.65 15.65 -5.98
N GLY A 156 1.74 15.45 -6.94
CA GLY A 156 2.07 15.42 -8.37
C GLY A 156 2.65 14.09 -8.86
N VAL A 157 2.41 12.98 -8.16
CA VAL A 157 2.83 11.65 -8.62
C VAL A 157 2.06 11.29 -9.88
N GLU A 158 2.76 10.97 -10.96
CA GLU A 158 2.14 10.71 -12.26
C GLU A 158 1.62 9.28 -12.40
N SER A 159 2.32 8.30 -11.82
CA SER A 159 1.98 6.88 -11.92
C SER A 159 1.64 6.30 -10.54
N LEU A 160 0.40 5.83 -10.38
CA LEU A 160 -0.09 5.21 -9.16
C LEU A 160 -0.56 3.78 -9.45
N ALA A 161 -0.02 2.82 -8.73
CA ALA A 161 -0.45 1.44 -8.75
C ALA A 161 -1.01 1.05 -7.37
N ILE A 162 -2.20 0.45 -7.32
CA ILE A 162 -2.83 -0.01 -6.07
C ILE A 162 -2.80 -1.54 -6.03
N ALA A 163 -2.37 -2.11 -4.90
CA ALA A 163 -2.53 -3.54 -4.62
C ALA A 163 -3.42 -3.75 -3.40
N THR A 164 -4.38 -4.63 -3.55
CA THR A 164 -5.33 -5.03 -2.50
C THR A 164 -5.73 -6.49 -2.70
N PRO A 165 -5.90 -7.29 -1.64
CA PRO A 165 -6.19 -8.70 -1.79
C PRO A 165 -7.53 -8.93 -2.50
N PRO A 166 -7.69 -10.06 -3.20
CA PRO A 166 -8.97 -10.48 -3.77
C PRO A 166 -10.01 -10.67 -2.68
N ALA A 167 -11.28 -10.46 -3.01
CA ALA A 167 -12.38 -10.76 -2.11
C ALA A 167 -12.68 -12.26 -2.13
N ARG A 168 -12.75 -12.88 -0.95
CA ARG A 168 -12.95 -14.33 -0.80
C ARG A 168 -14.29 -14.85 -1.29
N ASP A 169 -15.27 -13.96 -1.38
CA ASP A 169 -16.63 -14.22 -1.85
C ASP A 169 -16.82 -13.90 -3.34
N ASN A 170 -15.74 -13.52 -4.03
CA ASN A 170 -15.76 -13.23 -5.46
C ASN A 170 -15.13 -14.40 -6.25
N ALA A 171 -15.91 -15.05 -7.08
CA ALA A 171 -15.49 -16.22 -7.86
C ALA A 171 -14.39 -15.89 -8.90
N GLU A 172 -14.38 -14.67 -9.42
CA GLU A 172 -13.37 -14.19 -10.39
C GLU A 172 -12.08 -13.73 -9.69
N GLY A 173 -12.07 -13.68 -8.36
CA GLY A 173 -10.93 -13.22 -7.58
C GLY A 173 -10.70 -11.70 -7.66
N LEU A 174 -11.72 -10.93 -7.96
CA LEU A 174 -11.64 -9.47 -7.95
C LEU A 174 -11.63 -8.94 -6.51
N PRO A 175 -10.99 -7.80 -6.25
CA PRO A 175 -11.09 -7.10 -4.99
C PRO A 175 -12.52 -6.62 -4.70
N ASN A 176 -12.79 -6.25 -3.44
CA ASN A 176 -14.10 -5.76 -3.04
C ASN A 176 -14.57 -4.59 -3.91
N LYS A 177 -15.83 -4.65 -4.39
CA LYS A 177 -16.43 -3.67 -5.30
C LYS A 177 -16.35 -2.21 -4.79
N THR A 178 -16.47 -1.99 -3.48
CA THR A 178 -16.37 -0.63 -2.92
C THR A 178 -14.94 -0.08 -3.03
N ILE A 179 -13.92 -0.93 -2.92
CA ILE A 179 -12.53 -0.56 -3.17
C ILE A 179 -12.35 -0.19 -4.64
N LEU A 180 -12.81 -1.05 -5.56
CA LEU A 180 -12.71 -0.81 -7.00
C LEU A 180 -13.42 0.49 -7.42
N ALA A 181 -14.62 0.71 -6.92
CA ALA A 181 -15.37 1.95 -7.17
C ALA A 181 -14.63 3.18 -6.62
N THR A 182 -13.98 3.05 -5.45
CA THR A 182 -13.17 4.15 -4.88
C THR A 182 -11.94 4.45 -5.74
N CYS A 183 -11.28 3.43 -6.29
CA CYS A 183 -10.19 3.62 -7.27
C CYS A 183 -10.70 4.36 -8.52
N ALA A 184 -11.85 3.95 -9.06
CA ALA A 184 -12.47 4.61 -10.20
C ALA A 184 -12.83 6.08 -9.93
N ILE A 185 -13.40 6.41 -8.75
CA ILE A 185 -13.69 7.79 -8.33
C ILE A 185 -12.42 8.64 -8.28
N LEU A 186 -11.30 8.05 -7.89
CA LEU A 186 -10.00 8.72 -7.80
C LEU A 186 -9.25 8.78 -9.13
N GLY A 187 -9.74 8.10 -10.17
CA GLY A 187 -9.08 8.02 -11.48
C GLY A 187 -7.81 7.17 -11.46
N VAL A 188 -7.74 6.18 -10.56
CA VAL A 188 -6.63 5.20 -10.53
C VAL A 188 -7.11 3.94 -11.26
N ASP A 189 -6.51 3.64 -12.39
CA ASP A 189 -6.86 2.53 -13.29
C ASP A 189 -5.88 1.34 -13.21
N GLU A 190 -4.78 1.50 -12.50
CA GLU A 190 -3.82 0.43 -12.26
C GLU A 190 -4.03 -0.19 -10.88
N VAL A 191 -4.85 -1.24 -10.84
CA VAL A 191 -5.23 -1.96 -9.61
C VAL A 191 -4.89 -3.44 -9.75
N TYR A 192 -4.32 -4.02 -8.69
CA TYR A 192 -3.93 -5.43 -8.64
C TYR A 192 -4.69 -6.17 -7.53
N ALA A 193 -5.23 -7.33 -7.88
CA ALA A 193 -5.85 -8.29 -6.96
C ALA A 193 -4.77 -9.11 -6.25
N VAL A 194 -3.91 -8.44 -5.48
CA VAL A 194 -2.75 -9.03 -4.81
C VAL A 194 -2.65 -8.48 -3.40
N GLY A 195 -2.57 -9.38 -2.41
CA GLY A 195 -2.44 -9.06 -0.99
C GLY A 195 -1.05 -9.30 -0.41
N GLY A 196 -0.92 -9.20 0.89
CA GLY A 196 0.24 -9.67 1.67
C GLY A 196 1.63 -9.13 1.31
N ALA A 197 2.63 -9.91 1.67
CA ALA A 197 4.04 -9.63 1.38
C ALA A 197 4.35 -9.73 -0.12
N GLN A 198 3.63 -10.58 -0.85
CA GLN A 198 3.81 -10.77 -2.29
C GLN A 198 3.42 -9.53 -3.09
N ALA A 199 2.44 -8.71 -2.63
CA ALA A 199 2.12 -7.42 -3.24
C ALA A 199 3.29 -6.43 -3.10
N ILE A 200 3.98 -6.45 -1.96
CA ILE A 200 5.16 -5.63 -1.73
C ILE A 200 6.32 -6.06 -2.63
N ALA A 201 6.52 -7.38 -2.81
CA ALA A 201 7.51 -7.92 -3.72
C ALA A 201 7.22 -7.52 -5.17
N MET A 202 5.97 -7.61 -5.62
CA MET A 202 5.53 -7.17 -6.94
C MET A 202 5.87 -5.69 -7.17
N PHE A 203 5.58 -4.81 -6.22
CA PHE A 203 5.91 -3.40 -6.33
C PHE A 203 7.41 -3.12 -6.28
N ALA A 204 8.16 -3.85 -5.46
CA ALA A 204 9.59 -3.60 -5.29
C ALA A 204 10.44 -4.08 -6.48
N TYR A 205 10.08 -5.22 -7.07
CA TYR A 205 10.91 -5.87 -8.10
C TYR A 205 10.26 -5.87 -9.49
N GLY A 206 9.00 -5.46 -9.58
CA GLY A 206 8.17 -5.74 -10.75
C GLY A 206 7.70 -7.20 -10.78
N ALA A 207 6.87 -7.52 -11.75
CA ALA A 207 6.44 -8.89 -12.00
C ALA A 207 6.29 -9.13 -13.50
N LYS A 208 6.91 -10.19 -14.00
CA LYS A 208 6.69 -10.69 -15.35
C LYS A 208 5.32 -11.37 -15.41
N GLY A 209 4.65 -11.29 -16.56
CA GLY A 209 3.45 -12.05 -16.81
C GLY A 209 3.69 -13.56 -16.82
N SER A 210 2.67 -14.36 -16.58
CA SER A 210 2.73 -15.82 -16.62
C SER A 210 1.60 -16.43 -17.45
N GLU A 211 0.56 -15.69 -17.73
CA GLU A 211 -0.60 -16.07 -18.50
C GLU A 211 -0.89 -15.00 -19.58
N PRO A 212 -1.59 -15.34 -20.67
CA PRO A 212 -1.82 -14.40 -21.79
C PRO A 212 -2.41 -13.06 -21.39
N GLN A 213 -3.30 -13.04 -20.40
CA GLN A 213 -3.94 -11.82 -19.90
C GLN A 213 -3.02 -10.91 -19.08
N ASP A 214 -1.87 -11.41 -18.64
CA ASP A 214 -0.89 -10.61 -17.88
C ASP A 214 -0.02 -9.75 -18.79
N GLY A 215 0.09 -10.11 -20.08
CA GLY A 215 1.11 -9.56 -20.97
C GLY A 215 2.54 -10.03 -20.61
N ASP A 216 3.54 -9.45 -21.24
CA ASP A 216 4.96 -9.77 -20.93
C ASP A 216 5.37 -9.26 -19.55
N VAL A 217 4.86 -8.09 -19.17
CA VAL A 217 5.07 -7.44 -17.87
C VAL A 217 3.71 -7.17 -17.24
N LEU A 218 3.45 -7.82 -16.09
CA LEU A 218 2.25 -7.58 -15.32
C LEU A 218 2.32 -6.24 -14.58
N CYS A 219 3.43 -5.97 -13.91
CA CYS A 219 3.64 -4.78 -13.11
C CYS A 219 5.10 -4.31 -13.22
N ASP A 220 5.31 -3.05 -13.54
CA ASP A 220 6.62 -2.41 -13.42
C ASP A 220 6.95 -2.08 -11.96
N PRO A 221 8.24 -2.11 -11.56
CA PRO A 221 8.63 -1.73 -10.21
C PRO A 221 8.27 -0.26 -9.92
N VAL A 222 8.09 0.05 -8.63
CA VAL A 222 7.77 1.41 -8.18
C VAL A 222 8.93 2.01 -7.38
N ASP A 223 9.02 3.34 -7.38
CA ASP A 223 10.06 4.07 -6.65
C ASP A 223 9.79 4.13 -5.14
N LYS A 224 8.51 4.06 -4.75
CA LYS A 224 8.10 4.09 -3.34
C LYS A 224 6.86 3.26 -3.11
N ILE A 225 6.83 2.57 -1.97
CA ILE A 225 5.66 1.80 -1.52
C ILE A 225 5.11 2.42 -0.25
N THR A 226 3.81 2.76 -0.23
CA THR A 226 3.10 3.26 0.94
C THR A 226 1.89 2.40 1.28
N GLY A 227 1.26 2.67 2.40
CA GLY A 227 0.03 2.01 2.84
C GLY A 227 0.19 1.22 4.14
N PRO A 228 -0.89 1.09 4.92
CA PRO A 228 -0.90 0.30 6.14
C PRO A 228 -0.84 -1.20 5.84
N GLY A 229 -0.33 -1.99 6.77
CA GLY A 229 -0.28 -3.44 6.63
C GLY A 229 0.05 -4.14 7.94
N ASN A 230 -0.10 -5.45 7.96
CA ASN A 230 0.31 -6.30 9.08
C ASN A 230 1.85 -6.42 9.16
N ILE A 231 2.33 -7.20 10.13
CA ILE A 231 3.77 -7.40 10.34
C ILE A 231 4.48 -7.93 9.09
N PHE A 232 3.85 -8.81 8.30
CA PHE A 232 4.45 -9.37 7.08
C PHE A 232 4.61 -8.31 6.00
N VAL A 233 3.61 -7.46 5.80
CA VAL A 233 3.67 -6.32 4.86
C VAL A 233 4.73 -5.30 5.31
N ALA A 234 4.78 -4.98 6.59
CA ALA A 234 5.79 -4.06 7.15
C ALA A 234 7.21 -4.63 7.00
N THR A 235 7.39 -5.92 7.31
CA THR A 235 8.67 -6.62 7.15
C THR A 235 9.08 -6.70 5.67
N ALA A 236 8.14 -7.02 4.76
CA ALA A 236 8.41 -7.05 3.33
C ALA A 236 8.95 -5.70 2.82
N LYS A 237 8.33 -4.59 3.23
CA LYS A 237 8.84 -3.24 2.92
C LYS A 237 10.25 -3.01 3.46
N SER A 238 10.52 -3.42 4.69
CA SER A 238 11.86 -3.26 5.30
C SER A 238 12.92 -4.10 4.60
N VAL A 239 12.59 -5.33 4.22
CA VAL A 239 13.53 -6.25 3.54
C VAL A 239 13.78 -5.84 2.10
N SER A 240 12.76 -5.41 1.37
CA SER A 240 12.90 -4.97 -0.03
C SER A 240 13.67 -3.66 -0.16
N TYR A 241 13.59 -2.77 0.81
CA TYR A 241 14.28 -1.47 0.80
C TYR A 241 15.82 -1.60 0.81
N THR A 242 16.38 -2.68 1.32
CA THR A 242 17.84 -2.90 1.35
C THR A 242 18.48 -3.05 -0.04
N HIS A 243 17.69 -3.18 -1.09
CA HIS A 243 18.15 -3.25 -2.47
C HIS A 243 17.95 -1.95 -3.28
N LEU A 244 17.26 -0.97 -2.69
CA LEU A 244 17.11 0.37 -3.25
C LEU A 244 18.23 1.26 -2.70
N THR A 245 19.44 1.13 -3.25
CA THR A 245 20.47 2.14 -3.05
C THR A 245 20.04 3.39 -3.80
N LEU A 246 19.73 4.46 -3.06
CA LEU A 246 19.69 5.79 -3.68
C LEU A 246 21.02 6.01 -4.39
N PRO A 247 21.05 6.41 -5.67
CA PRO A 247 22.30 6.79 -6.30
C PRO A 247 22.88 7.93 -5.49
N THR A 248 23.93 7.64 -4.73
CA THR A 248 24.73 8.68 -4.10
C THR A 248 25.41 9.40 -5.27
N THR A 249 25.00 10.63 -5.54
CA THR A 249 25.75 11.53 -6.42
C THR A 249 27.17 11.59 -5.88
N PRO A 250 28.21 11.22 -6.67
CA PRO A 250 29.56 11.46 -6.24
C PRO A 250 29.71 12.96 -6.00
N TYR A 251 30.21 13.30 -4.83
CA TYR A 251 30.58 14.69 -4.53
C TYR A 251 31.59 15.14 -5.59
N VAL A 252 31.24 16.18 -6.31
CA VAL A 252 32.17 16.93 -7.16
C VAL A 252 32.88 17.96 -6.30
#